data_2821597170e83dc0dea4c885be20ddeb
#
_entry.id   2821597170e83dc0dea4c885be20ddeb
#
_cell.length_a   1.000
_cell.length_b   1.000
_cell.length_c   1.000
_cell.angle_alpha   90.00
_cell.angle_beta   90.00
_cell.angle_gamma   90.00
#
_symmetry.space_group_name_H-M   'P 1'
#
loop_
_entity.id
_entity.type
_entity.pdbx_description
1 polymer ?
#
loop_
_entity_poly.entity_id
_entity_poly.type
_entity_poly.pdbx_seq_one_letter_code
_entity_poly.pdbx_strand_id
1 'polypeptide(L)'
;MFYEAVGFLVLVSVIISLIRLIRGPTAYDRMIAIDAISSLMIILIVLLAFIISDVMLIDIAVLYAILNFIGTLAVSKYFLKERMWKE
;
A
#
# COMPACT_ATOMS: atom_id res chain seq x y z
N MET A 1 -4.32 18.24 -15.68
CA MET A 1 -4.69 17.09 -16.52
C MET A 1 -3.84 15.85 -16.24
N PHE A 2 -2.53 16.00 -16.17
CA PHE A 2 -1.67 14.86 -15.90
C PHE A 2 -1.96 14.23 -14.53
N TYR A 3 -2.09 15.06 -13.52
CA TYR A 3 -2.32 14.56 -12.16
C TYR A 3 -3.68 13.88 -12.02
N GLU A 4 -4.67 14.39 -12.74
CA GLU A 4 -6.01 13.81 -12.71
C GLU A 4 -6.01 12.41 -13.34
N ALA A 5 -5.31 12.25 -14.45
CA ALA A 5 -5.22 10.97 -15.13
C ALA A 5 -4.49 9.93 -14.24
N VAL A 6 -3.39 10.33 -13.61
CA VAL A 6 -2.65 9.45 -12.72
C VAL A 6 -3.50 9.08 -11.52
N GLY A 7 -4.21 10.05 -10.94
CA GLY A 7 -5.10 9.79 -9.82
C GLY A 7 -6.19 8.80 -10.16
N PHE A 8 -6.78 8.92 -11.34
CA PHE A 8 -7.80 7.99 -11.80
C PHE A 8 -7.24 6.57 -11.93
N LEU A 9 -6.05 6.45 -12.52
CA LEU A 9 -5.40 5.16 -12.66
C LEU A 9 -5.10 4.53 -11.31
N VAL A 10 -4.65 5.34 -10.35
CA VAL A 10 -4.36 4.84 -9.01
C VAL A 10 -5.63 4.34 -8.33
N LEU A 11 -6.74 5.08 -8.48
CA LEU A 11 -8.02 4.66 -7.90
C LEU A 11 -8.49 3.33 -8.50
N VAL A 12 -8.35 3.17 -9.80
CA VAL A 12 -8.70 1.90 -10.46
C VAL A 12 -7.83 0.78 -9.91
N SER A 13 -6.54 1.05 -9.73
CA SER A 13 -5.62 0.06 -9.17
C SER A 13 -6.00 -0.34 -7.74
N VAL A 14 -6.43 0.63 -6.93
CA VAL A 14 -6.90 0.35 -5.57
C VAL A 14 -8.12 -0.57 -5.59
N ILE A 15 -9.05 -0.32 -6.49
CA ILE A 15 -10.24 -1.16 -6.61
C ILE A 15 -9.87 -2.58 -6.98
N ILE A 16 -8.97 -2.74 -7.94
CA ILE A 16 -8.49 -4.07 -8.36
C ILE A 16 -7.81 -4.77 -7.20
N SER A 17 -7.00 -4.05 -6.44
CA SER A 17 -6.31 -4.61 -5.28
C SER A 17 -7.28 -5.05 -4.19
N LEU A 18 -8.35 -4.27 -3.98
CA LEU A 18 -9.38 -4.63 -3.02
C LEU A 18 -10.09 -5.93 -3.42
N ILE A 19 -10.38 -6.09 -4.71
CA ILE A 19 -10.99 -7.31 -5.20
C ILE A 19 -10.07 -8.50 -4.93
N ARG A 20 -8.77 -8.32 -5.15
CA ARG A 20 -7.79 -9.36 -4.89
C ARG A 20 -7.72 -9.70 -3.41
N LEU A 21 -7.83 -8.70 -2.56
CA LEU A 21 -7.82 -8.91 -1.11
C LEU A 21 -8.98 -9.79 -0.67
N ILE A 22 -10.16 -9.54 -1.22
CA ILE A 22 -11.37 -10.29 -0.86
C ILE A 22 -11.30 -11.71 -1.42
N ARG A 23 -10.80 -11.87 -2.63
CA ARG A 23 -10.78 -13.16 -3.32
C ARG A 23 -9.52 -13.97 -3.09
N GLY A 24 -8.54 -13.43 -2.39
CA GLY A 24 -7.28 -14.11 -2.17
C GLY A 24 -7.46 -15.46 -1.51
N PRO A 25 -7.05 -16.55 -2.16
CA PRO A 25 -7.23 -17.90 -1.60
C PRO A 25 -6.29 -18.21 -0.45
N THR A 26 -5.15 -17.53 -0.37
CA THR A 26 -4.17 -17.77 0.68
C THR A 26 -3.89 -16.50 1.47
N ALA A 27 -3.33 -16.67 2.67
CA ALA A 27 -2.91 -15.54 3.48
C ALA A 27 -1.83 -14.72 2.79
N TYR A 28 -0.98 -15.38 2.01
CA TYR A 28 0.06 -14.72 1.23
C TYR A 28 -0.53 -13.74 0.21
N ASP A 29 -1.54 -14.20 -0.52
CA ASP A 29 -2.19 -13.36 -1.54
C ASP A 29 -2.83 -12.13 -0.91
N ARG A 30 -3.44 -12.31 0.26
CA ARG A 30 -4.04 -11.20 0.99
C ARG A 30 -2.99 -10.21 1.47
N MET A 31 -1.85 -10.71 1.93
CA MET A 31 -0.75 -9.85 2.36
C MET A 31 -0.21 -9.02 1.21
N ILE A 32 -0.01 -9.64 0.06
CA ILE A 32 0.47 -8.94 -1.12
C ILE A 32 -0.52 -7.85 -1.54
N ALA A 33 -1.81 -8.14 -1.47
CA ALA A 33 -2.84 -7.18 -1.81
C ALA A 33 -2.85 -6.01 -0.83
N ILE A 34 -2.72 -6.27 0.46
CA ILE A 34 -2.66 -5.21 1.47
C ILE A 34 -1.43 -4.33 1.23
N ASP A 35 -0.30 -4.92 0.94
CA ASP A 35 0.93 -4.18 0.65
C ASP A 35 0.75 -3.29 -0.57
N ALA A 36 0.14 -3.81 -1.62
CA ALA A 36 -0.14 -3.03 -2.83
C ALA A 36 -1.07 -1.86 -2.54
N ILE A 37 -2.13 -2.09 -1.76
CA ILE A 37 -3.07 -1.04 -1.38
C ILE A 37 -2.36 0.05 -0.58
N SER A 38 -1.51 -0.33 0.35
CA SER A 38 -0.77 0.63 1.16
C SER A 38 0.14 1.50 0.29
N SER A 39 0.84 0.90 -0.66
CA SER A 39 1.70 1.64 -1.58
C SER A 39 0.89 2.60 -2.43
N LEU A 40 -0.26 2.17 -2.93
CA LEU A 40 -1.13 3.01 -3.74
C LEU A 40 -1.68 4.18 -2.93
N MET A 41 -1.98 3.96 -1.67
CA MET A 41 -2.44 5.04 -0.79
C MET A 41 -1.37 6.09 -0.57
N ILE A 42 -0.11 5.68 -0.44
CA ILE A 42 1.01 6.61 -0.33
C ILE A 42 1.10 7.46 -1.59
N ILE A 43 0.97 6.85 -2.75
CA ILE A 43 0.99 7.56 -4.02
C ILE A 43 -0.15 8.57 -4.10
N LEU A 44 -1.33 8.19 -3.64
CA LEU A 44 -2.48 9.09 -3.61
C LEU A 44 -2.23 10.31 -2.73
N ILE A 45 -1.64 10.09 -1.55
CA ILE A 45 -1.33 11.19 -0.63
C ILE A 45 -0.33 12.15 -1.27
N VAL A 46 0.70 11.61 -1.93
CA VAL A 46 1.70 12.44 -2.61
C VAL A 46 1.06 13.23 -3.75
N LEU A 47 0.19 12.60 -4.53
CA LEU A 47 -0.52 13.28 -5.60
C LEU A 47 -1.38 14.42 -5.08
N LEU A 48 -2.10 14.18 -3.99
CA LEU A 48 -2.89 15.23 -3.34
C LEU A 48 -2.03 16.38 -2.89
N ALA A 49 -0.85 16.08 -2.35
CA ALA A 49 0.08 17.11 -1.92
C ALA A 49 0.49 18.01 -3.07
N PHE A 50 0.74 17.43 -4.24
CA PHE A 50 1.08 18.20 -5.42
C PHE A 50 -0.09 19.05 -5.93
N ILE A 51 -1.28 18.48 -5.91
CA ILE A 51 -2.46 19.20 -6.40
C ILE A 51 -2.81 20.38 -5.52
N ILE A 52 -2.74 20.19 -4.21
CA ILE A 52 -3.09 21.23 -3.23
C ILE A 52 -1.89 22.13 -2.93
N SER A 53 -0.68 21.68 -3.27
CA SER A 53 0.57 22.37 -2.97
C SER A 53 0.80 22.51 -1.48
N ASP A 54 0.50 21.43 -0.74
CA ASP A 54 0.66 21.39 0.70
C ASP A 54 1.84 20.50 1.08
N VAL A 55 2.86 21.11 1.65
CA VAL A 55 4.08 20.38 2.03
C VAL A 55 3.83 19.45 3.21
N MET A 56 2.87 19.77 4.07
CA MET A 56 2.56 18.92 5.22
C MET A 56 2.08 17.53 4.80
N LEU A 57 1.36 17.45 3.70
CA LEU A 57 0.89 16.14 3.19
C LEU A 57 2.07 15.27 2.77
N ILE A 58 3.14 15.88 2.26
CA ILE A 58 4.34 15.12 1.88
C ILE A 58 4.98 14.52 3.14
N ASP A 59 5.04 15.27 4.22
CA ASP A 59 5.58 14.77 5.49
C ASP A 59 4.76 13.59 6.00
N ILE A 60 3.43 13.69 5.91
CA ILE A 60 2.54 12.62 6.32
C ILE A 60 2.78 11.38 5.45
N ALA A 61 2.96 11.56 4.15
CA ALA A 61 3.23 10.46 3.23
C ALA A 61 4.54 9.75 3.58
N VAL A 62 5.58 10.51 3.91
CA VAL A 62 6.87 9.94 4.31
C VAL A 62 6.73 9.14 5.59
N LEU A 63 6.04 9.68 6.58
CA LEU A 63 5.81 8.96 7.84
C LEU A 63 5.03 7.67 7.61
N TYR A 64 4.00 7.76 6.80
CA TYR A 64 3.20 6.58 6.46
C TYR A 64 4.06 5.52 5.76
N ALA A 65 4.92 5.95 4.84
CA ALA A 65 5.79 5.04 4.11
C ALA A 65 6.75 4.31 5.05
N ILE A 66 7.32 5.03 6.01
CA ILE A 66 8.22 4.44 6.99
C ILE A 66 7.49 3.42 7.85
N LEU A 67 6.31 3.79 8.36
CA LEU A 67 5.49 2.90 9.17
C LEU A 67 5.07 1.67 8.39
N ASN A 68 4.70 1.84 7.13
CA ASN A 68 4.32 0.74 6.26
C ASN A 68 5.48 -0.21 6.02
N PHE A 69 6.68 0.34 5.81
CA PHE A 69 7.88 -0.47 5.60
C PHE A 69 8.18 -1.33 6.82
N ILE A 70 8.14 -0.71 8.01
CA ILE A 70 8.39 -1.43 9.26
C ILE A 70 7.33 -2.51 9.48
N GLY A 71 6.07 -2.18 9.23
CA GLY A 71 4.97 -3.12 9.36
C GLY A 71 5.12 -4.31 8.42
N THR A 72 5.49 -4.04 7.17
CA THR A 72 5.69 -5.09 6.18
C THR A 72 6.83 -6.02 6.60
N LEU A 73 7.92 -5.47 7.10
CA LEU A 73 9.04 -6.27 7.59
C LEU A 73 8.62 -7.15 8.76
N ALA A 74 7.89 -6.59 9.70
CA ALA A 74 7.43 -7.33 10.88
C ALA A 74 6.52 -8.48 10.49
N VAL A 75 5.56 -8.23 9.59
CA VAL A 75 4.63 -9.25 9.14
C VAL A 75 5.35 -10.33 8.33
N SER A 76 6.27 -9.91 7.47
CA SER A 76 7.06 -10.85 6.69
C SER A 76 7.88 -11.78 7.58
N LYS A 77 8.49 -11.21 8.61
CA LYS A 77 9.24 -12.00 9.58
C LYS A 77 8.36 -13.00 10.31
N TYR A 78 7.17 -12.57 10.68
CA TYR A 78 6.21 -13.44 11.36
C TYR A 78 5.85 -14.63 10.49
N PHE A 79 5.54 -14.40 9.23
CA PHE A 79 5.18 -15.46 8.30
C PHE A 79 6.35 -16.41 8.06
N LEU A 80 7.54 -15.86 7.91
CA LEU A 80 8.73 -16.66 7.69
C LEU A 80 9.02 -17.56 8.88
N LYS A 81 8.87 -17.02 10.09
CA LYS A 81 9.09 -17.75 11.32
C LYS A 81 8.09 -18.89 11.47
N GLU A 82 6.82 -18.61 11.17
CA GLU A 82 5.78 -19.63 11.23
C GLU A 82 6.05 -20.77 10.25
N ARG A 83 6.52 -20.42 9.06
CA ARG A 83 6.83 -21.40 8.04
C ARG A 83 8.01 -22.28 8.46
N MET A 84 9.00 -21.69 9.10
CA MET A 84 10.15 -22.44 9.59
C MET A 84 9.78 -23.42 10.70
N TRP A 85 8.84 -23.02 11.55
CA TRP A 85 8.39 -23.88 12.64
C TRP A 85 7.61 -25.10 12.16
N LYS A 86 6.93 -24.98 11.03
CA LYS A 86 6.10 -26.06 10.49
C LYS A 86 6.89 -27.08 9.70
N GLU A 87 8.12 -26.74 9.34
CA GLU A 87 9.02 -27.67 8.68
C GLU A 87 9.86 -28.45 9.69
#